data_c287241f43c7b4503bb8ecbe3e1317a1
#
_entry.id   c287241f43c7b4503bb8ecbe3e1317a1
#
_cell.length_a   1.000
_cell.length_b   1.000
_cell.length_c   1.000
_cell.angle_alpha   90.00
_cell.angle_beta   90.00
_cell.angle_gamma   90.00
#
_symmetry.space_group_name_H-M   'P 1'
#
loop_
_entity.id
_entity.type
_entity.pdbx_description
1 polymer ?
#
loop_
_entity_poly.entity_id
_entity_poly.type
_entity_poly.pdbx_seq_one_letter_code
_entity_poly.pdbx_strand_id
1 'polypeptide(L)'
;MADIGWVRSRGDRAEKDGLRRGAWYRIVEDSNKAWVVVDVHQVEVRVTKDNLEIRTDRPKAWSVVHEPHLVCPGCHKRQHTSGQPKQVKCFECGNTYTVDWTDRA
;
A
#
# COMPACT_ATOMS: atom_id res chain seq x y z
N MET A 1 15.85 9.72 -12.03
CA MET A 1 15.42 10.42 -10.82
C MET A 1 15.14 9.41 -9.71
N ALA A 2 15.56 9.77 -8.51
CA ALA A 2 15.27 8.92 -7.37
C ALA A 2 13.75 8.95 -7.08
N ASP A 3 13.22 7.83 -6.66
CA ASP A 3 11.83 7.78 -6.21
C ASP A 3 11.66 8.60 -4.95
N ILE A 4 10.57 9.36 -4.86
CA ILE A 4 10.25 10.14 -3.68
C ILE A 4 9.82 9.23 -2.53
N GLY A 5 9.16 8.14 -2.87
CA GLY A 5 8.71 7.15 -1.89
C GLY A 5 7.33 6.61 -2.18
N TRP A 6 6.79 5.94 -1.18
CA TRP A 6 5.47 5.30 -1.24
C TRP A 6 4.66 5.68 -0.01
N VAL A 7 3.34 5.72 -0.18
CA VAL A 7 2.42 5.99 0.91
C VAL A 7 1.37 4.89 1.03
N ARG A 8 0.94 4.66 2.26
CA ARG A 8 -0.18 3.79 2.58
C ARG A 8 -1.11 4.53 3.51
N SER A 9 -2.40 4.58 3.18
CA SER A 9 -3.41 5.19 4.03
C SER A 9 -3.96 4.14 5.00
N ARG A 10 -4.15 4.53 6.25
CA ARG A 10 -4.63 3.63 7.29
C ARG A 10 -6.13 3.76 7.50
N GLY A 11 -6.75 2.62 7.81
CA GLY A 11 -8.15 2.58 8.21
C GLY A 11 -9.11 3.02 7.10
N ASP A 12 -10.24 3.54 7.52
CA ASP A 12 -11.32 3.93 6.62
C ASP A 12 -10.99 5.16 5.77
N ARG A 13 -9.95 5.89 6.13
CA ARG A 13 -9.54 7.10 5.43
C ARG A 13 -9.13 6.81 3.98
N ALA A 14 -8.59 5.63 3.72
CA ALA A 14 -8.14 5.25 2.39
C ALA A 14 -9.27 5.35 1.36
N GLU A 15 -10.45 4.84 1.70
CA GLU A 15 -11.59 4.87 0.78
C GLU A 15 -12.04 6.29 0.46
N LYS A 16 -12.02 7.17 1.46
CA LYS A 16 -12.40 8.58 1.28
C LYS A 16 -11.45 9.30 0.36
N ASP A 17 -10.18 8.90 0.35
CA ASP A 17 -9.15 9.51 -0.49
C ASP A 17 -9.05 8.84 -1.86
N GLY A 18 -9.89 7.85 -2.14
CA GLY A 18 -9.85 7.13 -3.41
C GLY A 18 -8.76 6.07 -3.47
N LEU A 19 -8.24 5.64 -2.34
CA LEU A 19 -7.18 4.65 -2.23
C LEU A 19 -7.73 3.34 -1.69
N ARG A 20 -7.06 2.23 -2.02
CA ARG A 20 -7.37 0.95 -1.41
C ARG A 20 -6.65 0.84 -0.07
N ARG A 21 -7.38 0.49 0.97
CA ARG A 21 -6.80 0.26 2.29
C ARG A 21 -5.72 -0.82 2.22
N GLY A 22 -4.55 -0.52 2.76
CA GLY A 22 -3.42 -1.44 2.78
C GLY A 22 -2.53 -1.43 1.55
N ALA A 23 -2.94 -0.76 0.47
CA ALA A 23 -2.14 -0.67 -0.74
C ALA A 23 -1.09 0.44 -0.61
N TRP A 24 0.10 0.17 -1.14
CA TRP A 24 1.17 1.14 -1.21
C TRP A 24 1.17 1.82 -2.59
N TYR A 25 1.08 3.14 -2.61
CA TYR A 25 1.06 3.93 -3.84
C TYR A 25 2.32 4.76 -3.94
N ARG A 26 2.86 4.87 -5.16
CA ARG A 26 4.07 5.64 -5.40
C ARG A 26 3.75 7.13 -5.34
N ILE A 27 4.60 7.90 -4.65
CA ILE A 27 4.51 9.35 -4.61
C ILE A 27 5.04 9.90 -5.93
N VAL A 28 4.24 10.73 -6.59
CA VAL A 28 4.63 11.43 -7.82
C VAL A 28 5.17 12.81 -7.49
N GLU A 29 4.57 13.47 -6.52
CA GLU A 29 4.96 14.82 -6.12
C GLU A 29 4.78 15.00 -4.62
N ASP A 30 5.78 15.56 -3.96
CA ASP A 30 5.77 15.86 -2.52
C ASP A 30 6.37 17.25 -2.29
N SER A 31 5.65 18.27 -2.75
CA SER A 31 6.06 19.67 -2.64
C SER A 31 5.26 20.45 -1.61
N ASN A 32 4.30 19.81 -0.95
CA ASN A 32 3.41 20.46 0.01
C ASN A 32 3.47 19.77 1.36
N LYS A 33 3.36 20.54 2.44
CA LYS A 33 3.41 19.99 3.78
C LYS A 33 2.13 19.25 4.18
N ALA A 34 1.01 19.59 3.53
CA ALA A 34 -0.31 19.08 3.91
C ALA A 34 -0.78 17.90 3.07
N TRP A 35 -0.23 17.71 1.86
CA TRP A 35 -0.67 16.66 0.96
C TRP A 35 0.45 16.19 0.04
N VAL A 36 0.25 15.02 -0.55
CA VAL A 36 1.12 14.45 -1.59
C VAL A 36 0.25 14.06 -2.78
N VAL A 37 0.88 13.95 -3.95
CA VAL A 37 0.24 13.41 -5.15
C VAL A 37 0.77 12.00 -5.38
N VAL A 38 -0.13 11.05 -5.53
CA VAL A 38 0.22 9.64 -5.73
C VAL A 38 -0.34 9.13 -7.05
N ASP A 39 0.28 8.09 -7.57
CA ASP A 39 -0.16 7.41 -8.79
C ASP A 39 -1.12 6.28 -8.41
N VAL A 40 -2.36 6.40 -8.84
CA VAL A 40 -3.38 5.38 -8.65
C VAL A 40 -3.80 4.88 -10.04
N HIS A 41 -3.19 3.78 -10.48
CA HIS A 41 -3.47 3.20 -11.80
C HIS A 41 -3.37 4.23 -12.95
N GLN A 42 -2.24 4.95 -12.97
CA GLN A 42 -1.94 5.98 -13.98
C GLN A 42 -2.78 7.26 -13.85
N VAL A 43 -3.51 7.41 -12.75
CA VAL A 43 -4.22 8.63 -12.42
C VAL A 43 -3.57 9.26 -11.20
N GLU A 44 -3.24 10.54 -11.28
CA GLU A 44 -2.65 11.26 -10.16
C GLU A 44 -3.74 11.73 -9.21
N VAL A 45 -3.60 11.36 -7.94
CA VAL A 45 -4.57 11.69 -6.89
C VAL A 45 -3.86 12.44 -5.77
N ARG A 46 -4.45 13.56 -5.35
CA ARG A 46 -3.97 14.32 -4.19
C ARG A 46 -4.50 13.69 -2.91
N VAL A 47 -3.63 13.41 -1.97
CA VAL A 47 -3.99 12.79 -0.70
C VAL A 47 -3.40 13.59 0.45
N THR A 48 -4.21 13.88 1.47
CA THR A 48 -3.72 14.59 2.66
C THR A 48 -2.73 13.72 3.42
N LYS A 49 -1.76 14.36 4.06
CA LYS A 49 -0.73 13.64 4.82
C LYS A 49 -1.23 13.09 6.15
N ASP A 50 -2.45 13.42 6.55
CA ASP A 50 -3.04 12.88 7.78
C ASP A 50 -3.19 11.36 7.66
N ASN A 51 -2.72 10.63 8.66
CA ASN A 51 -2.82 9.17 8.72
C ASN A 51 -2.11 8.42 7.58
N LEU A 52 -1.15 9.06 6.91
CA LEU A 52 -0.35 8.37 5.91
C LEU A 52 0.91 7.77 6.53
N GLU A 53 1.22 6.55 6.12
CA GLU A 53 2.55 5.99 6.29
C GLU A 53 3.36 6.32 5.06
N ILE A 54 4.56 6.86 5.24
CA ILE A 54 5.45 7.21 4.13
C ILE A 54 6.72 6.39 4.27
N ARG A 55 7.14 5.75 3.18
CA ARG A 55 8.39 5.00 3.11
C ARG A 55 9.21 5.47 1.93
N THR A 56 10.52 5.50 2.10
CA THR A 56 11.45 5.80 1.00
C THR A 56 11.88 4.53 0.27
N ASP A 57 11.77 3.38 0.90
CA ASP A 57 12.09 2.08 0.31
C ASP A 57 10.85 1.50 -0.37
N ARG A 58 11.06 0.80 -1.48
CA ARG A 58 9.97 0.10 -2.14
C ARG A 58 9.39 -0.97 -1.21
N PRO A 59 8.07 -0.94 -0.96
CA PRO A 59 7.44 -1.96 -0.11
C PRO A 59 7.55 -3.34 -0.73
N LYS A 60 7.92 -4.33 0.10
CA LYS A 60 8.11 -5.73 -0.33
C LYS A 60 7.36 -6.71 0.56
N ALA A 61 6.40 -6.22 1.34
CA ALA A 61 5.62 -7.06 2.24
C ALA A 61 4.15 -6.83 2.02
N TRP A 62 3.37 -7.89 2.15
CA TRP A 62 1.93 -7.80 2.13
C TRP A 62 1.45 -6.95 3.29
N SER A 63 0.41 -6.16 3.06
CA SER A 63 -0.31 -5.47 4.14
C SER A 63 -1.44 -6.37 4.64
N VAL A 64 -1.54 -6.55 5.95
CA VAL A 64 -2.65 -7.26 6.56
C VAL A 64 -3.76 -6.25 6.81
N VAL A 65 -4.86 -6.38 6.10
CA VAL A 65 -5.97 -5.44 6.22
C VAL A 65 -7.01 -5.96 7.21
N HIS A 66 -7.40 -7.17 7.01
CA HIS A 66 -8.44 -7.83 7.80
C HIS A 66 -8.14 -9.31 7.71
N GLU A 67 -7.51 -9.87 8.68
CA GLU A 67 -7.16 -11.28 8.61
C GLU A 67 -8.40 -12.11 8.26
N PRO A 68 -8.38 -12.96 7.21
CA PRO A 68 -7.19 -13.44 6.48
C PRO A 68 -6.86 -12.65 5.18
N HIS A 69 -7.29 -11.41 5.05
CA HIS A 69 -7.11 -10.65 3.81
C HIS A 69 -5.80 -9.89 3.79
N LEU A 70 -5.11 -9.97 2.66
CA LEU A 70 -3.83 -9.31 2.40
C LEU A 70 -3.94 -8.45 1.15
N VAL A 71 -3.14 -7.37 1.10
CA VAL A 71 -3.04 -6.53 -0.09
C VAL A 71 -1.60 -6.60 -0.61
N CYS A 72 -1.46 -6.90 -1.90
CA CYS A 72 -0.16 -7.05 -2.54
C CYS A 72 0.59 -5.70 -2.60
N PRO A 73 1.87 -5.66 -2.20
CA PRO A 73 2.63 -4.42 -2.26
C PRO A 73 2.98 -4.01 -3.69
N GLY A 74 2.89 -4.92 -4.66
CA GLY A 74 3.23 -4.64 -6.04
C GLY A 74 2.04 -4.22 -6.89
N CYS A 75 0.96 -5.00 -6.89
CA CYS A 75 -0.18 -4.77 -7.79
C CYS A 75 -1.45 -4.27 -7.10
N HIS A 76 -1.44 -4.12 -5.78
CA HIS A 76 -2.55 -3.64 -4.96
C HIS A 76 -3.77 -4.58 -4.91
N LYS A 77 -3.65 -5.80 -5.42
CA LYS A 77 -4.76 -6.76 -5.36
C LYS A 77 -4.93 -7.32 -3.96
N ARG A 78 -6.18 -7.51 -3.57
CA ARG A 78 -6.53 -8.14 -2.30
C ARG A 78 -6.61 -9.65 -2.49
N GLN A 79 -6.03 -10.39 -1.57
CA GLN A 79 -6.02 -11.84 -1.60
C GLN A 79 -6.17 -12.35 -0.18
N HIS A 80 -6.79 -13.49 0.01
CA HIS A 80 -6.83 -14.10 1.33
C HIS A 80 -6.00 -15.38 1.34
N THR A 81 -5.56 -15.77 2.54
CA THR A 81 -4.75 -16.97 2.72
C THR A 81 -5.18 -17.72 3.97
N SER A 82 -4.87 -19.00 4.02
CA SER A 82 -5.14 -19.84 5.20
C SER A 82 -3.95 -19.82 6.14
N GLY A 83 -4.20 -19.68 7.42
CA GLY A 83 -3.13 -19.64 8.43
C GLY A 83 -2.31 -18.35 8.34
N GLN A 84 -1.07 -18.42 8.81
CA GLN A 84 -0.16 -17.27 8.82
C GLN A 84 1.19 -17.64 8.21
N PRO A 85 1.23 -17.91 6.88
CA PRO A 85 2.50 -18.23 6.24
C PRO A 85 3.43 -17.00 6.25
N LYS A 86 4.73 -17.26 6.21
CA LYS A 86 5.73 -16.18 6.19
C LYS A 86 5.85 -15.51 4.84
N GLN A 87 5.49 -16.22 3.77
CA GLN A 87 5.54 -15.71 2.42
C GLN A 87 4.29 -16.15 1.67
N VAL A 88 3.80 -15.28 0.79
CA VAL A 88 2.61 -15.56 -0.02
C VAL A 88 2.89 -15.11 -1.44
N LYS A 89 2.53 -15.96 -2.41
CA LYS A 89 2.59 -15.61 -3.82
C LYS A 89 1.32 -14.89 -4.23
N CYS A 90 1.47 -13.75 -4.92
CA CYS A 90 0.34 -13.05 -5.48
C CYS A 90 -0.12 -13.76 -6.76
N PHE A 91 -1.37 -14.17 -6.80
CA PHE A 91 -1.92 -14.86 -7.97
C PHE A 91 -2.10 -13.93 -9.16
N GLU A 92 -2.16 -12.63 -8.92
CA GLU A 92 -2.34 -11.67 -10.01
C GLU A 92 -1.02 -11.30 -10.70
N CYS A 93 -0.02 -10.89 -9.93
CA CYS A 93 1.26 -10.47 -10.51
C CYS A 93 2.35 -11.55 -10.49
N GLY A 94 2.13 -12.65 -9.78
CA GLY A 94 3.06 -13.79 -9.77
C GLY A 94 4.26 -13.64 -8.85
N ASN A 95 4.43 -12.50 -8.20
CA ASN A 95 5.55 -12.28 -7.29
C ASN A 95 5.24 -12.83 -5.90
N THR A 96 6.30 -13.24 -5.19
CA THR A 96 6.19 -13.72 -3.82
C THR A 96 6.76 -12.66 -2.88
N TYR A 97 5.99 -12.33 -1.84
CA TYR A 97 6.39 -11.34 -0.84
C TYR A 97 6.23 -11.91 0.56
N THR A 98 6.96 -11.34 1.50
CA THR A 98 6.83 -11.70 2.91
C THR A 98 5.55 -11.11 3.49
N VAL A 99 5.10 -11.69 4.60
CA VAL A 99 3.95 -11.17 5.35
C VAL A 99 4.40 -10.89 6.78
N ASP A 100 4.19 -9.66 7.23
CA ASP A 100 4.35 -9.31 8.63
C ASP A 100 2.95 -9.24 9.26
N TRP A 101 2.59 -10.28 9.99
CA TRP A 101 1.25 -10.41 10.57
C TRP A 101 0.99 -9.42 11.69
N THR A 102 2.02 -8.72 12.15
CA THR A 102 1.86 -7.66 13.14
C THR A 102 1.64 -6.29 12.51
N ASP A 103 1.94 -6.13 11.23
CA ASP A 103 1.77 -4.87 10.50
C ASP A 103 0.39 -4.82 9.85
N ARG A 104 -0.57 -4.28 10.58
CA ARG A 104 -1.95 -4.18 10.12
C ARG A 104 -2.24 -2.77 9.63
N ALA A 105 -2.83 -2.69 8.46
CA ALA A 105 -3.20 -1.41 7.86
C ALA A 105 -4.61 -0.98 8.23
#